data_673c3a4751d75b40733a4451c7ece79c
#
_entry.id   673c3a4751d75b40733a4451c7ece79c
#
_cell.length_a   1.000
_cell.length_b   1.000
_cell.length_c   1.000
_cell.angle_alpha   90.00
_cell.angle_beta   90.00
_cell.angle_gamma   90.00
#
_symmetry.space_group_name_H-M   'P 1'
#
loop_
_entity.id
_entity.type
_entity.pdbx_description
1 polymer ?
#
loop_
_entity_poly.entity_id
_entity_poly.type
_entity_poly.pdbx_seq_one_letter_code
_entity_poly.pdbx_strand_id
1 'polypeptide(L)'
;MAVHAHPDDESSKGAATTARYAAEGVEVLVVTCTGGERGDILNSSFVVPDGHEFDTIEGRRAVRELEMAGAAEALGVRHRWLGFVDSGLPEGDPLPPLPEGCFALVPLEEASAPLVQAVREFRPHVMTTYDPSGGYPHPDHIKCHEVSFEAFHAAGDPERYPGTGEPWQPLKLYYNHGFSMRRIRAVHEAMEGAGLESPFGDWVASRDAREIPERELTTLVPVADYFTQRDAALAAHASQIDPHGFFFAVPRDLEADVWPWDEYELAESRVPLPERAPGTYEEDLFEGVRSEVPA
;
A
#
# COMPACT_ATOMS: atom_id res chain seq x y z
N MET A 1 5.92 0.33 9.68
CA MET A 1 4.86 1.33 9.32
C MET A 1 4.60 1.22 7.84
N ALA A 2 3.35 1.08 7.42
CA ALA A 2 2.95 1.12 6.02
C ALA A 2 2.16 2.40 5.75
N VAL A 3 2.52 3.16 4.70
CA VAL A 3 1.92 4.46 4.37
C VAL A 3 1.21 4.36 3.03
N HIS A 4 -0.08 4.67 3.03
CA HIS A 4 -0.98 4.56 1.89
C HIS A 4 -1.76 5.84 1.64
N ALA A 5 -2.18 6.06 0.40
CA ALA A 5 -2.90 7.26 0.00
C ALA A 5 -4.37 7.21 0.42
N HIS A 6 -5.05 6.08 0.16
CA HIS A 6 -6.49 5.91 0.38
C HIS A 6 -6.78 4.66 1.22
N PRO A 7 -7.95 4.60 1.88
CA PRO A 7 -8.44 3.35 2.46
C PRO A 7 -8.75 2.36 1.33
N ASP A 8 -8.24 1.17 1.37
CA ASP A 8 -8.19 0.03 0.46
C ASP A 8 -6.80 -0.27 -0.12
N ASP A 9 -5.93 0.72 -0.22
CA ASP A 9 -4.57 0.54 -0.73
C ASP A 9 -3.76 -0.44 0.15
N GLU A 10 -3.92 -0.36 1.47
CA GLU A 10 -3.26 -1.25 2.43
C GLU A 10 -3.70 -2.71 2.26
N SER A 11 -4.92 -2.93 1.77
CA SER A 11 -5.50 -4.26 1.52
C SER A 11 -5.09 -4.82 0.16
N SER A 12 -4.82 -3.95 -0.82
CA SER A 12 -4.41 -4.33 -2.18
C SER A 12 -2.89 -4.43 -2.37
N LYS A 13 -2.10 -3.85 -1.43
CA LYS A 13 -0.64 -3.73 -1.53
C LYS A 13 0.03 -4.04 -0.20
N GLY A 14 0.65 -5.23 -0.06
CA GLY A 14 1.39 -5.64 1.12
C GLY A 14 0.52 -6.05 2.33
N ALA A 15 -0.77 -6.30 2.13
CA ALA A 15 -1.71 -6.72 3.17
C ALA A 15 -1.27 -8.01 3.87
N ALA A 16 -0.92 -9.03 3.09
CA ALA A 16 -0.51 -10.31 3.65
C ALA A 16 0.83 -10.19 4.40
N THR A 17 1.73 -9.31 3.95
CA THR A 17 2.98 -8.98 4.68
C THR A 17 2.69 -8.31 6.01
N THR A 18 1.77 -7.33 6.06
CA THR A 18 1.42 -6.66 7.33
C THR A 18 0.75 -7.61 8.30
N ALA A 19 -0.15 -8.49 7.82
CA ALA A 19 -0.78 -9.54 8.63
C ALA A 19 0.25 -10.56 9.17
N ARG A 20 1.21 -10.99 8.34
CA ARG A 20 2.31 -11.85 8.77
C ARG A 20 3.09 -11.22 9.92
N TYR A 21 3.58 -10.00 9.76
CA TYR A 21 4.35 -9.35 10.81
C TYR A 21 3.55 -9.10 12.08
N ALA A 22 2.27 -8.75 11.98
CA ALA A 22 1.37 -8.64 13.14
C ALA A 22 1.24 -9.98 13.88
N ALA A 23 1.07 -11.09 13.14
CA ALA A 23 1.01 -12.44 13.72
C ALA A 23 2.35 -12.89 14.35
N GLU A 24 3.48 -12.43 13.83
CA GLU A 24 4.83 -12.64 14.40
C GLU A 24 5.11 -11.75 15.63
N GLY A 25 4.16 -10.90 16.04
CA GLY A 25 4.29 -10.02 17.22
C GLY A 25 5.00 -8.70 16.94
N VAL A 26 5.19 -8.33 15.67
CA VAL A 26 5.68 -7.00 15.30
C VAL A 26 4.55 -5.99 15.44
N GLU A 27 4.80 -4.85 16.08
CA GLU A 27 3.84 -3.74 16.06
C GLU A 27 3.77 -3.12 14.65
N VAL A 28 2.59 -3.20 14.03
CA VAL A 28 2.35 -2.64 12.70
C VAL A 28 1.39 -1.45 12.80
N LEU A 29 1.78 -0.32 12.21
CA LEU A 29 0.93 0.85 12.02
C LEU A 29 0.73 1.10 10.53
N VAL A 30 -0.53 1.06 10.09
CA VAL A 30 -0.96 1.53 8.78
C VAL A 30 -1.33 3.01 8.92
N VAL A 31 -0.80 3.84 8.03
CA VAL A 31 -1.09 5.27 7.96
C VAL A 31 -1.76 5.55 6.62
N THR A 32 -2.93 6.17 6.63
CA THR A 32 -3.67 6.55 5.43
C THR A 32 -3.74 8.07 5.32
N CYS A 33 -3.33 8.61 4.16
CA CYS A 33 -3.21 10.06 3.97
C CYS A 33 -4.55 10.77 3.87
N THR A 34 -5.49 10.21 3.10
CA THR A 34 -6.81 10.81 2.82
C THR A 34 -7.95 9.87 3.18
N GLY A 35 -9.18 10.38 3.22
CA GLY A 35 -10.36 9.55 3.47
C GLY A 35 -10.90 8.83 2.23
N GLY A 36 -10.30 9.00 1.04
CA GLY A 36 -10.79 8.43 -0.21
C GLY A 36 -12.19 8.95 -0.60
N GLU A 37 -12.59 10.10 -0.09
CA GLU A 37 -13.94 10.65 -0.18
C GLU A 37 -14.35 11.15 -1.58
N ARG A 38 -13.42 11.18 -2.53
CA ARG A 38 -13.69 11.49 -3.94
C ARG A 38 -13.73 10.26 -4.84
N GLY A 39 -13.51 9.08 -4.28
CA GLY A 39 -13.65 7.82 -5.01
C GLY A 39 -15.12 7.49 -5.30
N ASP A 40 -15.35 6.80 -6.41
CA ASP A 40 -16.66 6.27 -6.79
C ASP A 40 -16.94 4.94 -6.06
N ILE A 41 -18.20 4.47 -6.16
CA ILE A 41 -18.54 3.09 -5.78
C ILE A 41 -18.08 2.18 -6.92
N LEU A 42 -17.10 1.31 -6.64
CA LEU A 42 -16.58 0.36 -7.62
C LEU A 42 -17.27 -1.01 -7.55
N ASN A 43 -17.92 -1.31 -6.42
CA ASN A 43 -18.74 -2.50 -6.26
C ASN A 43 -20.21 -2.18 -6.51
N SER A 44 -20.74 -2.61 -7.65
CA SER A 44 -22.14 -2.37 -8.04
C SER A 44 -23.18 -3.03 -7.10
N SER A 45 -22.74 -3.99 -6.28
CA SER A 45 -23.58 -4.69 -5.29
C SER A 45 -23.50 -4.04 -3.89
N PHE A 46 -22.74 -2.97 -3.74
CA PHE A 46 -22.58 -2.29 -2.46
C PHE A 46 -23.90 -1.70 -1.97
N VAL A 47 -24.20 -1.93 -0.70
CA VAL A 47 -25.33 -1.34 0.00
C VAL A 47 -24.80 -0.42 1.10
N VAL A 48 -25.18 0.85 1.04
CA VAL A 48 -24.77 1.82 2.06
C VAL A 48 -25.25 1.35 3.44
N PRO A 49 -24.38 1.30 4.44
CA PRO A 49 -24.73 0.88 5.79
C PRO A 49 -25.84 1.75 6.42
N ASP A 50 -26.71 1.14 7.22
CA ASP A 50 -27.80 1.83 7.89
C ASP A 50 -27.30 3.06 8.69
N GLY A 51 -27.98 4.18 8.49
CA GLY A 51 -27.63 5.46 9.15
C GLY A 51 -26.47 6.23 8.50
N HIS A 52 -25.95 5.77 7.37
CA HIS A 52 -24.91 6.47 6.58
C HIS A 52 -25.45 6.94 5.25
N GLU A 53 -24.76 7.91 4.66
CA GLU A 53 -24.98 8.43 3.32
C GLU A 53 -23.72 8.18 2.49
N PHE A 54 -23.84 8.08 1.17
CA PHE A 54 -22.69 7.97 0.26
C PHE A 54 -22.67 9.06 -0.81
N ASP A 55 -23.74 9.87 -0.91
CA ASP A 55 -23.88 10.92 -1.92
C ASP A 55 -23.10 12.19 -1.60
N THR A 56 -22.62 12.33 -0.37
CA THR A 56 -21.81 13.47 0.10
C THR A 56 -20.37 13.07 0.33
N ILE A 57 -19.44 14.02 0.28
CA ILE A 57 -18.03 13.83 0.60
C ILE A 57 -17.86 13.30 2.04
N GLU A 58 -18.55 13.91 2.97
CA GLU A 58 -18.54 13.55 4.38
C GLU A 58 -19.13 12.16 4.61
N GLY A 59 -20.20 11.82 3.90
CA GLY A 59 -20.83 10.51 3.99
C GLY A 59 -19.93 9.41 3.44
N ARG A 60 -19.29 9.62 2.27
CA ARG A 60 -18.31 8.69 1.71
C ARG A 60 -17.14 8.47 2.67
N ARG A 61 -16.57 9.56 3.21
CA ARG A 61 -15.51 9.46 4.22
C ARG A 61 -15.94 8.60 5.40
N ALA A 62 -17.11 8.84 5.98
CA ALA A 62 -17.62 8.10 7.12
C ALA A 62 -17.78 6.60 6.83
N VAL A 63 -18.27 6.23 5.65
CA VAL A 63 -18.37 4.82 5.23
C VAL A 63 -16.98 4.21 5.08
N ARG A 64 -16.05 4.89 4.40
CA ARG A 64 -14.68 4.39 4.19
C ARG A 64 -13.87 4.31 5.50
N GLU A 65 -14.18 5.14 6.48
CA GLU A 65 -13.62 5.01 7.83
C GLU A 65 -14.07 3.72 8.53
N LEU A 66 -15.33 3.30 8.35
CA LEU A 66 -15.82 2.02 8.87
C LEU A 66 -15.16 0.83 8.15
N GLU A 67 -15.04 0.91 6.82
CA GLU A 67 -14.38 -0.11 6.01
C GLU A 67 -12.92 -0.27 6.42
N MET A 68 -12.17 0.83 6.56
CA MET A 68 -10.79 0.81 7.02
C MET A 68 -10.64 0.22 8.43
N ALA A 69 -11.58 0.49 9.33
CA ALA A 69 -11.56 -0.11 10.68
C ALA A 69 -11.70 -1.64 10.60
N GLY A 70 -12.60 -2.14 9.75
CA GLY A 70 -12.74 -3.59 9.49
C GLY A 70 -11.49 -4.21 8.86
N ALA A 71 -10.86 -3.52 7.91
CA ALA A 71 -9.61 -3.97 7.29
C ALA A 71 -8.46 -4.02 8.31
N ALA A 72 -8.32 -2.99 9.16
CA ALA A 72 -7.29 -2.97 10.21
C ALA A 72 -7.48 -4.09 11.24
N GLU A 73 -8.73 -4.42 11.60
CA GLU A 73 -9.05 -5.57 12.46
C GLU A 73 -8.66 -6.90 11.79
N ALA A 74 -9.01 -7.08 10.52
CA ALA A 74 -8.69 -8.29 9.74
C ALA A 74 -7.17 -8.53 9.63
N LEU A 75 -6.40 -7.46 9.47
CA LEU A 75 -4.93 -7.50 9.40
C LEU A 75 -4.25 -7.58 10.77
N GLY A 76 -4.97 -7.31 11.87
CA GLY A 76 -4.40 -7.24 13.22
C GLY A 76 -3.47 -6.06 13.45
N VAL A 77 -3.71 -4.92 12.80
CA VAL A 77 -2.83 -3.76 12.80
C VAL A 77 -3.47 -2.54 13.47
N ARG A 78 -2.63 -1.59 13.88
CA ARG A 78 -3.08 -0.25 14.27
C ARG A 78 -3.24 0.62 13.03
N HIS A 79 -4.17 1.58 13.09
CA HIS A 79 -4.40 2.51 11.99
C HIS A 79 -4.34 3.98 12.45
N ARG A 80 -3.90 4.87 11.55
CA ARG A 80 -3.88 6.33 11.75
C ARG A 80 -4.23 7.06 10.45
N TRP A 81 -5.16 8.00 10.54
CA TRP A 81 -5.43 8.99 9.50
C TRP A 81 -4.49 10.19 9.59
N LEU A 82 -4.00 10.71 8.44
CA LEU A 82 -3.33 12.00 8.38
C LEU A 82 -4.34 13.16 8.20
N GLY A 83 -5.53 12.87 7.69
CA GLY A 83 -6.64 13.81 7.64
C GLY A 83 -6.65 14.76 6.44
N PHE A 84 -5.88 14.48 5.39
CA PHE A 84 -5.92 15.25 4.15
C PHE A 84 -7.18 14.93 3.34
N VAL A 85 -7.52 15.87 2.44
CA VAL A 85 -8.64 15.72 1.51
C VAL A 85 -8.16 15.02 0.25
N ASP A 86 -8.87 13.98 -0.16
CA ASP A 86 -8.62 13.23 -1.40
C ASP A 86 -8.61 14.16 -2.63
N SER A 87 -7.65 13.95 -3.53
CA SER A 87 -7.52 14.74 -4.77
C SER A 87 -8.43 14.24 -5.89
N GLY A 88 -8.91 13.00 -5.78
CA GLY A 88 -9.55 12.29 -6.88
C GLY A 88 -8.57 11.94 -8.00
N LEU A 89 -9.02 11.12 -8.93
CA LEU A 89 -8.28 10.81 -10.16
C LEU A 89 -8.83 11.68 -11.30
N PRO A 90 -8.09 12.69 -11.79
CA PRO A 90 -8.58 13.53 -12.89
C PRO A 90 -8.63 12.74 -14.19
N GLU A 91 -9.74 12.84 -14.90
CA GLU A 91 -9.96 12.22 -16.20
C GLU A 91 -10.26 13.27 -17.26
N GLY A 92 -9.84 13.02 -18.50
CA GLY A 92 -10.10 13.87 -19.64
C GLY A 92 -8.84 14.33 -20.38
N ASP A 93 -9.04 15.02 -21.51
CA ASP A 93 -7.97 15.61 -22.31
C ASP A 93 -8.45 16.98 -22.83
N PRO A 94 -7.89 18.11 -22.32
CA PRO A 94 -6.88 18.16 -21.25
C PRO A 94 -7.42 17.75 -19.88
N LEU A 95 -6.52 17.30 -18.98
CA LEU A 95 -6.91 16.99 -17.61
C LEU A 95 -7.47 18.23 -16.89
N PRO A 96 -8.56 18.10 -16.12
CA PRO A 96 -9.08 19.19 -15.31
C PRO A 96 -8.10 19.55 -14.18
N PRO A 97 -8.16 20.79 -13.63
CA PRO A 97 -7.39 21.13 -12.45
C PRO A 97 -7.84 20.31 -11.25
N LEU A 98 -6.88 19.99 -10.37
CA LEU A 98 -7.19 19.33 -9.10
C LEU A 98 -8.03 20.25 -8.19
N PRO A 99 -8.87 19.66 -7.33
CA PRO A 99 -9.67 20.43 -6.36
C PRO A 99 -8.79 21.24 -5.41
N GLU A 100 -9.19 22.46 -5.12
CA GLU A 100 -8.49 23.32 -4.15
C GLU A 100 -8.45 22.66 -2.77
N GLY A 101 -7.31 22.73 -2.09
CA GLY A 101 -7.08 22.16 -0.75
C GLY A 101 -6.94 20.64 -0.70
N CYS A 102 -6.91 19.93 -1.85
CA CYS A 102 -6.68 18.50 -1.88
C CYS A 102 -5.22 18.16 -1.56
N PHE A 103 -4.98 16.91 -1.15
CA PHE A 103 -3.70 16.42 -0.66
C PHE A 103 -2.53 16.66 -1.64
N ALA A 104 -2.72 16.38 -2.91
CA ALA A 104 -1.69 16.56 -3.91
C ALA A 104 -1.20 18.02 -4.06
N LEU A 105 -2.03 19.01 -3.71
CA LEU A 105 -1.71 20.43 -3.79
C LEU A 105 -1.13 21.01 -2.49
N VAL A 106 -1.13 20.27 -1.38
CA VAL A 106 -0.54 20.73 -0.11
C VAL A 106 0.98 20.84 -0.27
N PRO A 107 1.63 21.94 0.16
CA PRO A 107 3.09 22.05 0.14
C PRO A 107 3.77 20.88 0.86
N LEU A 108 4.88 20.38 0.33
CA LEU A 108 5.52 19.15 0.83
C LEU A 108 5.83 19.23 2.33
N GLU A 109 6.37 20.33 2.81
CA GLU A 109 6.71 20.51 4.24
C GLU A 109 5.45 20.41 5.13
N GLU A 110 4.35 21.03 4.72
CA GLU A 110 3.07 20.99 5.44
C GLU A 110 2.47 19.58 5.40
N ALA A 111 2.48 18.94 4.22
CA ALA A 111 1.94 17.60 4.02
C ALA A 111 2.74 16.52 4.78
N SER A 112 4.06 16.72 4.96
CA SER A 112 4.92 15.75 5.64
C SER A 112 4.88 15.85 7.17
N ALA A 113 4.53 17.02 7.72
CA ALA A 113 4.58 17.24 9.18
C ALA A 113 3.79 16.21 10.01
N PRO A 114 2.53 15.86 9.68
CA PRO A 114 1.78 14.85 10.44
C PRO A 114 2.35 13.43 10.29
N LEU A 115 2.99 13.11 9.15
CA LEU A 115 3.67 11.82 8.99
C LEU A 115 4.98 11.77 9.77
N VAL A 116 5.78 12.85 9.78
CA VAL A 116 6.97 12.95 10.63
C VAL A 116 6.60 12.79 12.10
N GLN A 117 5.52 13.41 12.55
CA GLN A 117 5.00 13.21 13.90
C GLN A 117 4.64 11.74 14.16
N ALA A 118 3.93 11.09 13.23
CA ALA A 118 3.57 9.68 13.34
C ALA A 118 4.82 8.77 13.42
N VAL A 119 5.86 9.06 12.64
CA VAL A 119 7.14 8.34 12.69
C VAL A 119 7.83 8.52 14.03
N ARG A 120 7.91 9.74 14.56
CA ARG A 120 8.53 10.03 15.87
C ARG A 120 7.79 9.41 17.05
N GLU A 121 6.46 9.36 16.99
CA GLU A 121 5.62 8.75 18.03
C GLU A 121 5.65 7.23 17.98
N PHE A 122 5.51 6.63 16.79
CA PHE A 122 5.44 5.18 16.63
C PHE A 122 6.81 4.51 16.58
N ARG A 123 7.86 5.22 16.16
CA ARG A 123 9.26 4.77 16.06
C ARG A 123 9.46 3.53 15.17
N PRO A 124 9.01 3.53 13.91
CA PRO A 124 9.15 2.39 13.03
C PRO A 124 10.62 2.17 12.65
N HIS A 125 11.06 0.91 12.62
CA HIS A 125 12.36 0.56 12.06
C HIS A 125 12.29 0.42 10.53
N VAL A 126 11.15 -0.03 10.02
CA VAL A 126 10.88 -0.26 8.60
C VAL A 126 9.66 0.54 8.18
N MET A 127 9.75 1.19 7.02
CA MET A 127 8.64 1.87 6.37
C MET A 127 8.40 1.28 4.98
N THR A 128 7.13 1.20 4.58
CA THR A 128 6.73 0.86 3.21
C THR A 128 5.83 1.95 2.65
N THR A 129 5.94 2.23 1.35
CA THR A 129 5.16 3.24 0.62
C THR A 129 5.15 2.93 -0.87
N TYR A 130 4.66 3.84 -1.71
CA TYR A 130 4.72 3.75 -3.16
C TYR A 130 6.09 4.15 -3.71
N ASP A 131 6.37 3.73 -4.94
CA ASP A 131 7.47 4.26 -5.74
C ASP A 131 7.22 5.71 -6.19
N PRO A 132 8.22 6.39 -6.81
CA PRO A 132 8.07 7.77 -7.29
C PRO A 132 6.95 8.00 -8.30
N SER A 133 6.47 6.95 -8.97
CA SER A 133 5.34 7.02 -9.90
C SER A 133 3.98 6.79 -9.25
N GLY A 134 3.96 6.46 -7.93
CA GLY A 134 2.76 6.11 -7.18
C GLY A 134 2.23 4.70 -7.45
N GLY A 135 2.99 3.84 -8.14
CA GLY A 135 2.52 2.55 -8.66
C GLY A 135 1.63 2.70 -9.91
N TYR A 136 0.78 3.70 -9.94
CA TYR A 136 0.11 4.28 -11.11
C TYR A 136 -0.05 5.79 -10.84
N PRO A 137 -0.27 6.63 -11.90
CA PRO A 137 -0.12 8.10 -11.78
C PRO A 137 -1.33 8.78 -11.11
N HIS A 138 -1.75 8.28 -9.94
CA HIS A 138 -2.71 8.98 -9.09
C HIS A 138 -2.00 10.12 -8.35
N PRO A 139 -2.52 11.36 -8.35
CA PRO A 139 -1.88 12.50 -7.70
C PRO A 139 -1.55 12.25 -6.22
N ASP A 140 -2.46 11.60 -5.48
CA ASP A 140 -2.27 11.31 -4.06
C ASP A 140 -1.26 10.19 -3.80
N HIS A 141 -1.11 9.21 -4.72
CA HIS A 141 -0.09 8.18 -4.60
C HIS A 141 1.32 8.76 -4.78
N ILE A 142 1.48 9.66 -5.76
CA ILE A 142 2.73 10.38 -5.98
C ILE A 142 3.04 11.24 -4.76
N LYS A 143 2.04 11.97 -4.23
CA LYS A 143 2.20 12.78 -3.03
C LYS A 143 2.50 11.94 -1.78
N CYS A 144 1.87 10.76 -1.65
CA CYS A 144 2.15 9.81 -0.56
C CYS A 144 3.60 9.32 -0.61
N HIS A 145 4.14 9.02 -1.81
CA HIS A 145 5.57 8.75 -1.98
C HIS A 145 6.41 9.92 -1.49
N GLU A 146 6.15 11.15 -1.97
CA GLU A 146 6.91 12.34 -1.60
C GLU A 146 6.96 12.57 -0.09
N VAL A 147 5.81 12.54 0.59
CA VAL A 147 5.74 12.76 2.05
C VAL A 147 6.38 11.61 2.85
N SER A 148 6.29 10.37 2.35
CA SER A 148 6.91 9.21 2.98
C SER A 148 8.43 9.26 2.89
N PHE A 149 8.95 9.62 1.73
CA PHE A 149 10.38 9.81 1.49
C PHE A 149 10.94 10.95 2.35
N GLU A 150 10.23 12.08 2.37
CA GLU A 150 10.56 13.23 3.23
C GLU A 150 10.55 12.84 4.71
N ALA A 151 9.52 12.14 5.20
CA ALA A 151 9.43 11.72 6.59
C ALA A 151 10.53 10.73 6.98
N PHE A 152 10.89 9.79 6.10
CA PHE A 152 11.99 8.85 6.32
C PHE A 152 13.32 9.56 6.56
N HIS A 153 13.59 10.62 5.82
CA HIS A 153 14.84 11.39 5.94
C HIS A 153 14.81 12.41 7.07
N ALA A 154 13.66 13.04 7.32
CA ALA A 154 13.55 14.16 8.23
C ALA A 154 13.27 13.78 9.68
N ALA A 155 12.64 12.63 9.94
CA ALA A 155 12.19 12.30 11.29
C ALA A 155 13.35 12.09 12.29
N GLY A 156 14.55 11.76 11.83
CA GLY A 156 15.74 11.63 12.66
C GLY A 156 16.47 12.95 12.96
N ASP A 157 16.12 14.03 12.27
CA ASP A 157 16.78 15.33 12.42
C ASP A 157 16.02 16.23 13.41
N PRO A 158 16.61 16.60 14.56
CA PRO A 158 15.96 17.44 15.56
C PRO A 158 15.65 18.87 15.08
N GLU A 159 16.37 19.37 14.07
CA GLU A 159 16.17 20.72 13.54
C GLU A 159 15.03 20.80 12.52
N ARG A 160 14.59 19.67 12.01
CA ARG A 160 13.47 19.58 11.05
C ARG A 160 12.17 19.28 11.77
N TYR A 161 11.08 19.88 11.33
CA TYR A 161 9.74 19.72 11.89
C TYR A 161 9.68 19.89 13.43
N PRO A 162 10.07 21.06 13.97
CA PRO A 162 10.07 21.30 15.41
C PRO A 162 8.66 21.14 15.98
N GLY A 163 8.56 20.54 17.16
CA GLY A 163 7.29 20.32 17.85
C GLY A 163 6.54 19.02 17.47
N THR A 164 7.08 18.20 16.56
CA THR A 164 6.47 16.92 16.16
C THR A 164 6.96 15.70 16.98
N GLY A 165 7.65 15.92 18.10
CA GLY A 165 8.14 14.87 18.99
C GLY A 165 9.65 14.66 18.92
N GLU A 166 10.14 13.70 19.74
CA GLU A 166 11.54 13.35 19.82
C GLU A 166 12.03 12.68 18.51
N PRO A 167 13.22 13.03 17.99
CA PRO A 167 13.73 12.47 16.75
C PRO A 167 13.79 10.94 16.76
N TRP A 168 13.42 10.35 15.65
CA TRP A 168 13.54 8.92 15.41
C TRP A 168 13.95 8.63 13.97
N GLN A 169 14.98 7.81 13.78
CA GLN A 169 15.49 7.47 12.46
C GLN A 169 15.02 6.08 12.05
N PRO A 170 14.09 5.95 11.08
CA PRO A 170 13.79 4.67 10.46
C PRO A 170 15.02 4.10 9.72
N LEU A 171 15.12 2.78 9.66
CA LEU A 171 16.32 2.11 9.15
C LEU A 171 16.20 1.64 7.70
N LYS A 172 15.00 1.26 7.26
CA LYS A 172 14.76 0.80 5.89
C LYS A 172 13.46 1.36 5.33
N LEU A 173 13.49 1.73 4.05
CA LEU A 173 12.33 2.17 3.27
C LEU A 173 12.16 1.25 2.07
N TYR A 174 10.95 0.75 1.87
CA TYR A 174 10.58 -0.09 0.74
C TYR A 174 9.47 0.52 -0.09
N TYR A 175 9.52 0.29 -1.39
CA TYR A 175 8.40 0.54 -2.30
C TYR A 175 7.59 -0.74 -2.50
N ASN A 176 6.28 -0.66 -2.31
CA ASN A 176 5.37 -1.75 -2.59
C ASN A 176 5.28 -2.01 -4.11
N HIS A 177 5.39 -3.27 -4.51
CA HIS A 177 4.97 -3.71 -5.84
C HIS A 177 3.57 -4.32 -5.72
N GLY A 178 2.54 -3.65 -6.23
CA GLY A 178 1.19 -4.21 -6.18
C GLY A 178 1.03 -5.40 -7.14
N PHE A 179 1.29 -5.16 -8.43
CA PHE A 179 1.15 -6.14 -9.50
C PHE A 179 2.36 -6.07 -10.43
N SER A 180 3.42 -6.83 -10.10
CA SER A 180 4.54 -6.97 -11.03
C SER A 180 4.13 -7.81 -12.24
N MET A 181 4.74 -7.53 -13.39
CA MET A 181 4.47 -8.34 -14.58
C MET A 181 4.94 -9.78 -14.44
N ARG A 182 5.92 -10.04 -13.58
CA ARG A 182 6.37 -11.42 -13.26
C ARG A 182 5.26 -12.20 -12.59
N ARG A 183 4.65 -11.64 -11.54
CA ARG A 183 3.50 -12.23 -10.84
C ARG A 183 2.32 -12.41 -11.78
N ILE A 184 1.95 -11.36 -12.52
CA ILE A 184 0.82 -11.38 -13.44
C ILE A 184 0.97 -12.48 -14.48
N ARG A 185 2.15 -12.64 -15.12
CA ARG A 185 2.42 -13.69 -16.10
C ARG A 185 2.38 -15.07 -15.47
N ALA A 186 3.03 -15.27 -14.34
CA ALA A 186 3.04 -16.56 -13.65
C ALA A 186 1.61 -17.04 -13.30
N VAL A 187 0.79 -16.13 -12.76
CA VAL A 187 -0.60 -16.43 -12.42
C VAL A 187 -1.46 -16.63 -13.68
N HIS A 188 -1.28 -15.79 -14.70
CA HIS A 188 -1.99 -15.91 -15.98
C HIS A 188 -1.73 -17.28 -16.63
N GLU A 189 -0.47 -17.66 -16.81
CA GLU A 189 -0.07 -18.94 -17.40
C GLU A 189 -0.59 -20.14 -16.60
N ALA A 190 -0.58 -20.04 -15.27
CA ALA A 190 -1.10 -21.10 -14.40
C ALA A 190 -2.61 -21.25 -14.50
N MET A 191 -3.36 -20.15 -14.58
CA MET A 191 -4.82 -20.17 -14.81
C MET A 191 -5.17 -20.78 -16.15
N GLU A 192 -4.50 -20.35 -17.24
CA GLU A 192 -4.68 -20.93 -18.57
C GLU A 192 -4.35 -22.43 -18.59
N GLY A 193 -3.23 -22.82 -17.97
CA GLY A 193 -2.83 -24.22 -17.82
C GLY A 193 -3.84 -25.08 -17.06
N ALA A 194 -4.59 -24.47 -16.14
CA ALA A 194 -5.69 -25.10 -15.40
C ALA A 194 -7.04 -25.04 -16.16
N GLY A 195 -7.12 -24.42 -17.32
CA GLY A 195 -8.35 -24.24 -18.09
C GLY A 195 -9.30 -23.20 -17.50
N LEU A 196 -8.78 -22.25 -16.70
CA LEU A 196 -9.53 -21.17 -16.08
C LEU A 196 -9.41 -19.88 -16.91
N GLU A 197 -10.46 -19.08 -16.90
CA GLU A 197 -10.41 -17.73 -17.50
C GLU A 197 -9.54 -16.82 -16.63
N SER A 198 -8.52 -16.23 -17.24
CA SER A 198 -7.60 -15.32 -16.56
C SER A 198 -8.01 -13.85 -16.73
N PRO A 199 -8.10 -13.06 -15.67
CA PRO A 199 -8.41 -11.62 -15.76
C PRO A 199 -7.23 -10.79 -16.32
N PHE A 200 -6.07 -11.41 -16.56
CA PHE A 200 -4.83 -10.71 -16.90
C PHE A 200 -4.48 -10.72 -18.40
N GLY A 201 -5.25 -11.41 -19.24
CA GLY A 201 -4.90 -11.60 -20.66
C GLY A 201 -4.66 -10.30 -21.41
N ASP A 202 -5.57 -9.35 -21.35
CA ASP A 202 -5.45 -8.05 -22.01
C ASP A 202 -4.29 -7.22 -21.41
N TRP A 203 -4.05 -7.36 -20.12
CA TRP A 203 -2.98 -6.67 -19.44
C TRP A 203 -1.60 -7.17 -19.91
N VAL A 204 -1.41 -8.48 -19.95
CA VAL A 204 -0.18 -9.12 -20.50
C VAL A 204 0.05 -8.68 -21.95
N ALA A 205 -0.97 -8.79 -22.80
CA ALA A 205 -0.87 -8.42 -24.21
C ALA A 205 -0.51 -6.93 -24.41
N SER A 206 -1.13 -6.04 -23.65
CA SER A 206 -0.89 -4.60 -23.75
C SER A 206 0.52 -4.21 -23.27
N ARG A 207 1.04 -4.91 -22.27
CA ARG A 207 2.36 -4.65 -21.72
C ARG A 207 3.48 -5.14 -22.63
N ASP A 208 3.31 -6.33 -23.22
CA ASP A 208 4.25 -6.88 -24.19
C ASP A 208 4.38 -5.98 -25.44
N ALA A 209 3.29 -5.32 -25.83
CA ALA A 209 3.29 -4.38 -26.95
C ALA A 209 4.02 -3.05 -26.68
N ARG A 210 4.26 -2.69 -25.40
CA ARG A 210 4.81 -1.38 -25.00
C ARG A 210 6.26 -1.40 -24.55
N GLU A 211 6.88 -2.57 -24.37
CA GLU A 211 8.27 -2.72 -23.87
C GLU A 211 8.56 -1.86 -22.60
N ILE A 212 7.62 -1.78 -21.68
CA ILE A 212 7.80 -0.97 -20.45
C ILE A 212 8.77 -1.72 -19.52
N PRO A 213 9.88 -1.09 -19.07
CA PRO A 213 10.81 -1.71 -18.14
C PRO A 213 10.11 -2.20 -16.86
N GLU A 214 10.48 -3.38 -16.41
CA GLU A 214 10.09 -3.85 -15.08
C GLU A 214 10.84 -3.05 -14.02
N ARG A 215 10.17 -2.80 -12.90
CA ARG A 215 10.79 -2.21 -11.73
C ARG A 215 11.77 -3.20 -11.08
N GLU A 216 12.72 -2.68 -10.35
CA GLU A 216 13.64 -3.50 -9.58
C GLU A 216 12.88 -4.27 -8.50
N LEU A 217 13.13 -5.56 -8.41
CA LEU A 217 12.60 -6.43 -7.37
C LEU A 217 13.76 -6.87 -6.49
N THR A 218 13.75 -6.45 -5.24
CA THR A 218 14.81 -6.77 -4.28
C THR A 218 14.36 -7.76 -3.21
N THR A 219 13.05 -7.81 -2.93
CA THR A 219 12.51 -8.51 -1.77
C THR A 219 11.23 -9.24 -2.12
N LEU A 220 11.15 -10.51 -1.76
CA LEU A 220 10.00 -11.41 -1.89
C LEU A 220 9.63 -11.94 -0.50
N VAL A 221 8.64 -11.35 0.13
CA VAL A 221 8.19 -11.77 1.46
C VAL A 221 7.22 -12.95 1.32
N PRO A 222 7.51 -14.15 1.88
CA PRO A 222 6.58 -15.28 1.84
C PRO A 222 5.32 -14.98 2.66
N VAL A 223 4.14 -15.08 2.04
CA VAL A 223 2.87 -14.63 2.65
C VAL A 223 1.67 -15.52 2.36
N ALA A 224 1.83 -16.66 1.71
CA ALA A 224 0.70 -17.52 1.33
C ALA A 224 -0.20 -17.90 2.53
N ASP A 225 0.37 -18.12 3.70
CA ASP A 225 -0.37 -18.46 4.94
C ASP A 225 -1.26 -17.31 5.45
N TYR A 226 -1.11 -16.10 4.89
CA TYR A 226 -1.83 -14.88 5.29
C TYR A 226 -2.78 -14.35 4.22
N PHE A 227 -3.03 -15.11 3.16
CA PHE A 227 -4.00 -14.72 2.12
C PHE A 227 -5.43 -14.60 2.66
N THR A 228 -5.79 -15.37 3.69
CA THR A 228 -7.10 -15.25 4.33
C THR A 228 -7.29 -13.87 5.00
N GLN A 229 -6.26 -13.35 5.67
CA GLN A 229 -6.31 -12.03 6.30
C GLN A 229 -6.34 -10.91 5.25
N ARG A 230 -5.53 -11.03 4.18
CA ARG A 230 -5.58 -10.12 3.03
C ARG A 230 -7.00 -10.07 2.43
N ASP A 231 -7.58 -11.22 2.17
CA ASP A 231 -8.89 -11.33 1.55
C ASP A 231 -10.00 -10.78 2.46
N ALA A 232 -9.89 -10.98 3.78
CA ALA A 232 -10.81 -10.38 4.73
C ALA A 232 -10.68 -8.84 4.77
N ALA A 233 -9.45 -8.31 4.68
CA ALA A 233 -9.21 -6.87 4.60
C ALA A 233 -9.76 -6.28 3.30
N LEU A 234 -9.52 -6.93 2.16
CA LEU A 234 -10.12 -6.53 0.87
C LEU A 234 -11.65 -6.50 0.95
N ALA A 235 -12.27 -7.56 1.51
CA ALA A 235 -13.73 -7.66 1.63
C ALA A 235 -14.33 -6.60 2.57
N ALA A 236 -13.55 -6.07 3.53
CA ALA A 236 -13.99 -5.00 4.41
C ALA A 236 -14.22 -3.69 3.65
N HIS A 237 -13.50 -3.44 2.55
CA HIS A 237 -13.70 -2.28 1.67
C HIS A 237 -14.84 -2.50 0.67
N ALA A 238 -16.02 -2.79 1.18
CA ALA A 238 -17.17 -3.24 0.38
C ALA A 238 -17.63 -2.24 -0.68
N SER A 239 -17.41 -0.92 -0.48
CA SER A 239 -17.73 0.10 -1.49
C SER A 239 -16.78 0.05 -2.69
N GLN A 240 -15.56 -0.46 -2.52
CA GLN A 240 -14.49 -0.47 -3.53
C GLN A 240 -14.23 -1.84 -4.12
N ILE A 241 -14.45 -2.90 -3.36
CA ILE A 241 -14.06 -4.27 -3.71
C ILE A 241 -15.30 -5.11 -3.99
N ASP A 242 -15.46 -5.50 -5.25
CA ASP A 242 -16.47 -6.49 -5.65
C ASP A 242 -15.99 -7.89 -5.24
N PRO A 243 -16.75 -8.64 -4.41
CA PRO A 243 -16.38 -10.00 -3.99
C PRO A 243 -16.31 -11.00 -5.15
N HIS A 244 -16.88 -10.67 -6.32
CA HIS A 244 -16.80 -11.46 -7.55
C HIS A 244 -15.88 -10.82 -8.60
N GLY A 245 -15.16 -9.75 -8.24
CA GLY A 245 -14.33 -8.97 -9.12
C GLY A 245 -12.87 -9.44 -9.19
N PHE A 246 -12.06 -8.58 -9.76
CA PHE A 246 -10.65 -8.80 -10.09
C PHE A 246 -9.81 -9.37 -8.93
N PHE A 247 -9.95 -8.83 -7.71
CA PHE A 247 -9.15 -9.25 -6.56
C PHE A 247 -9.41 -10.67 -6.09
N PHE A 248 -10.58 -11.25 -6.43
CA PHE A 248 -10.99 -12.60 -6.05
C PHE A 248 -11.04 -13.57 -7.22
N ALA A 249 -10.66 -13.14 -8.43
CA ALA A 249 -10.75 -13.96 -9.63
C ALA A 249 -9.76 -15.14 -9.66
N VAL A 250 -8.62 -15.02 -8.96
CA VAL A 250 -7.60 -16.07 -8.90
C VAL A 250 -7.91 -17.03 -7.76
N PRO A 251 -8.02 -18.36 -8.01
CA PRO A 251 -8.12 -19.33 -6.92
C PRO A 251 -6.92 -19.28 -5.99
N ARG A 252 -7.15 -19.22 -4.69
CA ARG A 252 -6.09 -18.97 -3.68
C ARG A 252 -5.06 -20.09 -3.60
N ASP A 253 -5.49 -21.35 -3.77
CA ASP A 253 -4.55 -22.48 -3.82
C ASP A 253 -3.59 -22.34 -5.01
N LEU A 254 -4.11 -21.96 -6.19
CA LEU A 254 -3.29 -21.73 -7.37
C LEU A 254 -2.35 -20.53 -7.17
N GLU A 255 -2.83 -19.43 -6.61
CA GLU A 255 -1.99 -18.27 -6.30
C GLU A 255 -0.86 -18.64 -5.33
N ALA A 256 -1.18 -19.39 -4.26
CA ALA A 256 -0.21 -19.84 -3.27
C ALA A 256 0.86 -20.77 -3.87
N ASP A 257 0.48 -21.60 -4.83
CA ASP A 257 1.40 -22.52 -5.50
C ASP A 257 2.37 -21.81 -6.46
N VAL A 258 1.91 -20.76 -7.16
CA VAL A 258 2.73 -20.12 -8.21
C VAL A 258 3.35 -18.81 -7.80
N TRP A 259 2.73 -18.07 -6.85
CA TRP A 259 3.24 -16.78 -6.37
C TRP A 259 2.91 -16.53 -4.90
N PRO A 260 3.58 -17.21 -3.97
CA PRO A 260 3.31 -17.12 -2.53
C PRO A 260 3.92 -15.89 -1.84
N TRP A 261 4.27 -14.83 -2.58
CA TRP A 261 5.02 -13.69 -2.08
C TRP A 261 4.30 -12.36 -2.28
N ASP A 262 4.53 -11.43 -1.34
CA ASP A 262 4.42 -9.99 -1.60
C ASP A 262 5.78 -9.45 -2.05
N GLU A 263 5.76 -8.46 -2.95
CA GLU A 263 6.92 -7.96 -3.69
C GLU A 263 7.29 -6.55 -3.28
N TYR A 264 8.59 -6.31 -3.09
CA TYR A 264 9.11 -4.99 -2.72
C TYR A 264 10.41 -4.66 -3.44
N GLU A 265 10.61 -3.34 -3.61
CA GLU A 265 11.89 -2.74 -3.94
C GLU A 265 12.45 -2.05 -2.70
N LEU A 266 13.67 -2.40 -2.29
CA LEU A 266 14.37 -1.69 -1.23
C LEU A 266 14.86 -0.35 -1.77
N ALA A 267 14.19 0.74 -1.36
CA ALA A 267 14.54 2.08 -1.79
C ALA A 267 15.73 2.66 -1.02
N GLU A 268 15.75 2.45 0.31
CA GLU A 268 16.77 2.98 1.19
C GLU A 268 17.09 1.98 2.32
N SER A 269 18.37 1.85 2.66
CA SER A 269 18.83 1.09 3.83
C SER A 269 19.94 1.83 4.57
N ARG A 270 19.79 1.91 5.88
CA ARG A 270 20.80 2.44 6.82
C ARG A 270 21.51 1.32 7.58
N VAL A 271 21.10 0.07 7.35
CA VAL A 271 21.75 -1.13 7.91
C VAL A 271 22.54 -1.86 6.82
N PRO A 272 23.64 -2.50 7.18
CA PRO A 272 24.38 -3.35 6.25
C PRO A 272 23.49 -4.49 5.73
N LEU A 273 23.60 -4.79 4.46
CA LEU A 273 22.88 -5.89 3.82
C LEU A 273 23.89 -6.91 3.30
N PRO A 274 23.57 -8.21 3.33
CA PRO A 274 24.41 -9.23 2.73
C PRO A 274 24.43 -9.05 1.20
N GLU A 275 25.60 -9.32 0.60
CA GLU A 275 25.69 -9.48 -0.84
C GLU A 275 24.83 -10.65 -1.30
N ARG A 276 24.05 -10.48 -2.37
CA ARG A 276 23.18 -11.50 -2.96
C ARG A 276 23.63 -11.87 -4.34
N ALA A 277 23.54 -13.16 -4.64
CA ALA A 277 23.73 -13.64 -6.00
C ALA A 277 22.57 -13.15 -6.90
N PRO A 278 22.80 -12.92 -8.20
CA PRO A 278 21.74 -12.58 -9.13
C PRO A 278 20.59 -13.59 -9.07
N GLY A 279 19.34 -13.08 -8.99
CA GLY A 279 18.13 -13.90 -8.88
C GLY A 279 17.80 -14.40 -7.48
N THR A 280 18.53 -13.98 -6.44
CA THR A 280 18.16 -14.19 -5.03
C THR A 280 17.64 -12.91 -4.42
N TYR A 281 16.63 -13.04 -3.56
CA TYR A 281 15.88 -11.93 -2.99
C TYR A 281 15.97 -11.95 -1.46
N GLU A 282 15.78 -10.82 -0.86
CA GLU A 282 15.50 -10.70 0.56
C GLU A 282 14.11 -11.30 0.84
N GLU A 283 13.93 -11.98 1.98
CA GLU A 283 12.66 -12.62 2.34
C GLU A 283 12.04 -12.04 3.63
N ASP A 284 12.73 -11.09 4.25
CA ASP A 284 12.29 -10.42 5.48
C ASP A 284 12.65 -8.93 5.43
N LEU A 285 11.64 -8.05 5.49
CA LEU A 285 11.85 -6.59 5.52
C LEU A 285 12.71 -6.14 6.72
N PHE A 286 12.80 -6.97 7.77
CA PHE A 286 13.63 -6.70 8.95
C PHE A 286 15.03 -7.32 8.89
N GLU A 287 15.43 -7.84 7.75
CA GLU A 287 16.79 -8.36 7.58
C GLU A 287 17.82 -7.23 7.84
N GLY A 288 18.86 -7.54 8.66
CA GLY A 288 19.82 -6.56 9.15
C GLY A 288 19.33 -5.70 10.32
N VAL A 289 18.02 -5.46 10.43
CA VAL A 289 17.44 -4.63 11.50
C VAL A 289 17.43 -5.38 12.83
N ARG A 290 17.06 -6.67 12.84
CA ARG A 290 16.96 -7.46 14.10
C ARG A 290 18.29 -7.64 14.84
N SER A 291 19.43 -7.46 14.15
CA SER A 291 20.76 -7.51 14.76
C SER A 291 21.21 -6.18 15.38
N GLU A 292 20.62 -5.07 14.98
CA GLU A 292 20.96 -3.73 15.45
C GLU A 292 20.09 -3.27 16.65
N VAL A 293 18.95 -3.94 16.88
CA VAL A 293 18.04 -3.61 17.99
C VAL A 293 18.32 -4.58 19.14
N PRO A 294 18.79 -4.08 20.32
CA PRO A 294 18.92 -4.91 21.52
C PRO A 294 17.56 -5.50 21.92
N ALA A 295 17.53 -6.77 22.31
CA ALA A 295 16.36 -7.47 22.77
C ALA A 295 15.79 -6.85 24.06
#